data_1ae89d18dc2e29cd4238749bf11e0105
#
_entry.id   1ae89d18dc2e29cd4238749bf11e0105
#
_cell.length_a   1.000
_cell.length_b   1.000
_cell.length_c   1.000
_cell.angle_alpha   90.00
_cell.angle_beta   90.00
_cell.angle_gamma   90.00
#
_symmetry.space_group_name_H-M   'P 1'
#
loop_
_entity.id
_entity.type
_entity.pdbx_description
1 polymer ?
#
loop_
_entity_poly.entity_id
_entity_poly.type
_entity_poly.pdbx_seq_one_letter_code
_entity_poly.pdbx_strand_id
1 'polypeptide(L)'
;MRGINKSFGNNAVLNNAGFVLSTGEIHALMGENGAGKSTLMKILTGVYTKDVGQVIVDGQEVCYKNAREAEKAGIVFIHQELNVLFDLTVEENMFLGKEIKKKCGVCDKKAMRREVEKILKRLGVEIDPGQRMEELSVGQQQMVEIAKALMVNAKVIIMDEPTAALTQSETRVLFEAANALRERGVSIVYISHRMEEIFELCDRITILRDGTYIDTKKISETDMNDVVKMMIGREIGERYPQRNVSIGDRVLEVKNLTCPGVFEKVSFEVHAGEVLGVSGLMGAGRTEIMQAIFGNMPHVTGEIFLNGKQIENKTPKQAMKNGIGFITEDRKVEGLMLEESIMKNISLTNLKRISRHGVIQREKEKELVKKGIEELHIRCFGPQHECNNLSGGNQQKVVFAKWMYTNPKVLILDEPTRGVDIGAKKEIYSIINDLAAKGVAIIMVSSELPEVLGMSDRVMVVREGLVRGFLSKEEANQENIMILATGGNLNE
;
A
#
# COMPACT_ATOMS: atom_id res chain seq x y z
N MET A 1 11.57 11.73 23.04
CA MET A 1 11.51 12.96 22.22
C MET A 1 10.40 13.83 22.78
N ARG A 2 10.67 15.13 23.00
CA ARG A 2 9.71 16.04 23.65
C ARG A 2 9.68 17.36 22.91
N GLY A 3 8.48 17.83 22.58
CA GLY A 3 8.25 19.14 21.99
C GLY A 3 8.95 19.36 20.64
N ILE A 4 9.04 18.31 19.82
CA ILE A 4 9.78 18.37 18.54
C ILE A 4 8.99 19.19 17.53
N ASN A 5 9.62 20.24 17.03
CA ASN A 5 9.14 21.01 15.90
C ASN A 5 10.09 20.88 14.72
N LYS A 6 9.53 20.80 13.51
CA LYS A 6 10.28 20.74 12.25
C LYS A 6 9.49 21.34 11.09
N SER A 7 10.14 22.25 10.38
CA SER A 7 9.61 22.84 9.16
C SER A 7 10.57 22.64 7.98
N PHE A 8 10.02 22.49 6.79
CA PHE A 8 10.75 22.50 5.51
C PHE A 8 10.26 23.68 4.68
N GLY A 9 11.08 24.73 4.62
CA GLY A 9 10.64 26.00 4.08
C GLY A 9 9.46 26.56 4.86
N ASN A 10 8.35 26.87 4.19
CA ASN A 10 7.12 27.38 4.82
C ASN A 10 6.17 26.27 5.30
N ASN A 11 6.52 25.00 5.13
CA ASN A 11 5.66 23.86 5.51
C ASN A 11 6.09 23.31 6.87
N ALA A 12 5.28 23.52 7.91
CA ALA A 12 5.46 22.90 9.22
C ALA A 12 5.03 21.43 9.15
N VAL A 13 5.97 20.50 9.40
CA VAL A 13 5.73 19.04 9.32
C VAL A 13 5.56 18.45 10.71
N LEU A 14 6.25 18.98 11.72
CA LEU A 14 6.08 18.57 13.12
C LEU A 14 5.83 19.81 13.98
N ASN A 15 4.81 19.71 14.85
CA ASN A 15 4.43 20.75 15.78
C ASN A 15 4.20 20.14 17.16
N ASN A 16 5.10 20.40 18.09
CA ASN A 16 5.08 19.85 19.45
C ASN A 16 4.95 18.31 19.49
N ALA A 17 5.59 17.62 18.56
CA ALA A 17 5.57 16.17 18.49
C ALA A 17 6.35 15.56 19.65
N GLY A 18 5.85 14.42 20.15
CA GLY A 18 6.47 13.67 21.26
C GLY A 18 6.45 12.18 21.00
N PHE A 19 7.44 11.47 21.57
CA PHE A 19 7.51 10.01 21.52
C PHE A 19 8.34 9.49 22.70
N VAL A 20 7.86 8.44 23.36
CA VAL A 20 8.55 7.80 24.49
C VAL A 20 8.64 6.31 24.22
N LEU A 21 9.84 5.75 24.28
CA LEU A 21 10.12 4.34 24.12
C LEU A 21 10.78 3.81 25.39
N SER A 22 10.27 2.70 25.92
CA SER A 22 10.85 2.00 27.08
C SER A 22 11.82 0.92 26.63
N THR A 23 12.74 0.53 27.50
CA THR A 23 13.70 -0.56 27.20
C THR A 23 12.97 -1.89 27.06
N GLY A 24 13.27 -2.63 25.99
CA GLY A 24 12.64 -3.94 25.72
C GLY A 24 11.15 -3.85 25.38
N GLU A 25 10.71 -2.75 24.78
CA GLU A 25 9.33 -2.51 24.34
C GLU A 25 9.25 -2.53 22.81
N ILE A 26 8.18 -3.11 22.28
CA ILE A 26 7.79 -2.90 20.88
C ILE A 26 6.69 -1.86 20.85
N HIS A 27 7.01 -0.66 20.36
CA HIS A 27 6.14 0.49 20.42
C HIS A 27 5.72 0.91 19.00
N ALA A 28 4.43 0.86 18.74
CA ALA A 28 3.88 1.32 17.47
C ALA A 28 3.86 2.85 17.36
N LEU A 29 4.29 3.38 16.22
CA LEU A 29 4.11 4.79 15.87
C LEU A 29 3.16 4.89 14.70
N MET A 30 1.93 5.33 14.96
CA MET A 30 0.86 5.44 13.99
C MET A 30 0.46 6.87 13.66
N GLY A 31 -0.25 7.01 12.55
CA GLY A 31 -0.78 8.26 12.03
C GLY A 31 -1.01 8.16 10.52
N GLU A 32 -1.76 9.06 9.96
CA GLU A 32 -1.98 9.13 8.51
C GLU A 32 -0.67 9.40 7.73
N ASN A 33 -0.70 9.19 6.41
CA ASN A 33 0.42 9.58 5.56
C ASN A 33 0.58 11.10 5.61
N GLY A 34 1.83 11.55 5.84
CA GLY A 34 2.10 12.97 6.10
C GLY A 34 1.97 13.40 7.58
N ALA A 35 1.57 12.53 8.51
CA ALA A 35 1.48 12.86 9.94
C ALA A 35 2.85 13.10 10.63
N GLY A 36 3.96 13.00 9.89
CA GLY A 36 5.28 13.30 10.39
C GLY A 36 6.05 12.13 11.02
N LYS A 37 5.53 10.89 10.98
CA LYS A 37 6.14 9.69 11.57
C LYS A 37 7.61 9.50 11.13
N SER A 38 7.84 9.36 9.84
CA SER A 38 9.19 9.15 9.28
C SER A 38 10.09 10.37 9.51
N THR A 39 9.54 11.60 9.53
CA THR A 39 10.28 12.82 9.86
C THR A 39 10.76 12.80 11.31
N LEU A 40 9.89 12.40 12.25
CA LEU A 40 10.24 12.29 13.67
C LEU A 40 11.36 11.26 13.88
N MET A 41 11.30 10.11 13.21
CA MET A 41 12.33 9.06 13.28
C MET A 41 13.63 9.49 12.57
N LYS A 42 13.56 10.21 11.46
CA LYS A 42 14.73 10.78 10.79
C LYS A 42 15.44 11.85 11.63
N ILE A 43 14.72 12.55 12.52
CA ILE A 43 15.33 13.43 13.52
C ILE A 43 16.04 12.62 14.60
N LEU A 44 15.44 11.52 15.09
CA LEU A 44 16.07 10.62 16.06
C LEU A 44 17.39 10.04 15.54
N THR A 45 17.43 9.71 14.25
CA THR A 45 18.61 9.12 13.60
C THR A 45 19.59 10.17 13.02
N GLY A 46 19.35 11.46 13.22
CA GLY A 46 20.26 12.50 12.75
C GLY A 46 20.30 12.74 11.25
N VAL A 47 19.34 12.17 10.49
CA VAL A 47 19.15 12.46 9.06
C VAL A 47 18.59 13.88 8.87
N TYR A 48 17.70 14.29 9.77
CA TYR A 48 17.19 15.66 9.84
C TYR A 48 17.53 16.30 11.18
N THR A 49 17.75 17.60 11.17
CA THR A 49 17.87 18.41 12.40
C THR A 49 16.50 18.89 12.85
N LYS A 50 16.22 18.83 14.14
CA LYS A 50 15.04 19.46 14.74
C LYS A 50 15.21 20.99 14.76
N ASP A 51 14.12 21.73 14.69
CA ASP A 51 14.14 23.19 14.83
C ASP A 51 14.01 23.57 16.32
N VAL A 52 13.11 22.87 17.06
CA VAL A 52 12.89 23.04 18.51
C VAL A 52 12.65 21.67 19.16
N GLY A 53 12.79 21.56 20.47
CA GLY A 53 12.50 20.37 21.26
C GLY A 53 13.76 19.61 21.67
N GLN A 54 13.58 18.47 22.34
CA GLN A 54 14.66 17.66 22.91
C GLN A 54 14.56 16.21 22.51
N VAL A 55 15.70 15.59 22.18
CA VAL A 55 15.86 14.14 22.03
C VAL A 55 16.70 13.66 23.21
N ILE A 56 16.15 12.74 24.00
CA ILE A 56 16.79 12.20 25.22
C ILE A 56 16.92 10.68 24.99
N VAL A 57 18.14 10.17 25.14
CA VAL A 57 18.44 8.73 25.04
C VAL A 57 19.22 8.34 26.30
N ASP A 58 18.77 7.30 26.99
CA ASP A 58 19.36 6.83 28.25
C ASP A 58 19.55 7.99 29.31
N GLY A 59 18.58 8.93 29.36
CA GLY A 59 18.58 10.06 30.27
C GLY A 59 19.47 11.25 29.86
N GLN A 60 20.18 11.16 28.75
CA GLN A 60 21.04 12.21 28.22
C GLN A 60 20.42 12.88 26.99
N GLU A 61 20.49 14.20 26.92
CA GLU A 61 20.09 14.91 25.69
C GLU A 61 21.13 14.68 24.59
N VAL A 62 20.67 14.28 23.44
CA VAL A 62 21.50 13.92 22.27
C VAL A 62 21.11 14.72 21.04
N CYS A 63 22.09 14.95 20.18
CA CYS A 63 21.87 15.53 18.84
C CYS A 63 22.85 14.86 17.87
N TYR A 64 22.36 13.86 17.15
CA TYR A 64 23.19 13.18 16.14
C TYR A 64 23.26 14.01 14.87
N LYS A 65 24.48 14.15 14.32
CA LYS A 65 24.73 14.93 13.10
C LYS A 65 24.45 14.15 11.81
N ASN A 66 24.41 12.83 11.91
CA ASN A 66 24.17 11.93 10.79
C ASN A 66 23.79 10.54 11.30
N ALA A 67 23.29 9.68 10.40
CA ALA A 67 22.86 8.33 10.72
C ALA A 67 23.97 7.45 11.31
N ARG A 68 25.24 7.66 10.92
CA ARG A 68 26.39 6.90 11.43
C ARG A 68 26.64 7.17 12.92
N GLU A 69 26.40 8.39 13.39
CA GLU A 69 26.50 8.72 14.82
C GLU A 69 25.39 8.05 15.64
N ALA A 70 24.16 8.06 15.13
CA ALA A 70 23.03 7.36 15.74
C ALA A 70 23.26 5.82 15.79
N GLU A 71 23.77 5.25 14.70
CA GLU A 71 24.12 3.84 14.64
C GLU A 71 25.18 3.45 15.66
N LYS A 72 26.22 4.27 15.83
CA LYS A 72 27.25 4.07 16.88
C LYS A 72 26.68 4.14 18.29
N ALA A 73 25.60 4.91 18.49
CA ALA A 73 24.88 4.97 19.75
C ALA A 73 23.90 3.80 19.94
N GLY A 74 23.79 2.90 18.95
CA GLY A 74 22.92 1.73 18.97
C GLY A 74 21.50 2.00 18.47
N ILE A 75 21.27 3.06 17.69
CA ILE A 75 19.97 3.36 17.07
C ILE A 75 20.07 3.06 15.57
N VAL A 76 19.29 2.09 15.11
CA VAL A 76 19.30 1.62 13.71
C VAL A 76 17.95 1.85 13.07
N PHE A 77 17.95 2.29 11.83
CA PHE A 77 16.75 2.50 11.03
C PHE A 77 16.69 1.49 9.87
N ILE A 78 15.64 0.69 9.84
CA ILE A 78 15.30 -0.19 8.73
C ILE A 78 14.24 0.54 7.92
N HIS A 79 14.58 0.88 6.67
CA HIS A 79 13.72 1.64 5.78
C HIS A 79 12.67 0.75 5.12
N GLN A 80 11.58 1.36 4.64
CA GLN A 80 10.54 0.72 3.86
C GLN A 80 11.08 0.11 2.55
N GLU A 81 12.00 0.83 1.87
CA GLU A 81 12.74 0.30 0.72
C GLU A 81 13.99 -0.42 1.20
N LEU A 82 14.22 -1.62 0.69
CA LEU A 82 15.37 -2.44 1.05
C LEU A 82 16.68 -1.75 0.66
N ASN A 83 17.57 -1.59 1.62
CA ASN A 83 18.86 -0.92 1.45
C ASN A 83 19.96 -1.97 1.21
N VAL A 84 19.79 -2.77 0.15
CA VAL A 84 20.67 -3.87 -0.22
C VAL A 84 21.28 -3.67 -1.60
N LEU A 85 22.49 -4.16 -1.79
CA LEU A 85 23.14 -4.23 -3.09
C LEU A 85 22.93 -5.63 -3.67
N PHE A 86 22.11 -5.72 -4.71
CA PHE A 86 21.66 -7.00 -5.28
C PHE A 86 22.79 -7.85 -5.83
N ASP A 87 23.81 -7.22 -6.41
CA ASP A 87 24.98 -7.90 -7.01
C ASP A 87 25.96 -8.49 -5.98
N LEU A 88 25.82 -8.10 -4.70
CA LEU A 88 26.71 -8.59 -3.62
C LEU A 88 26.10 -9.78 -2.89
N THR A 89 26.97 -10.58 -2.28
CA THR A 89 26.55 -11.68 -1.39
C THR A 89 25.97 -11.14 -0.08
N VAL A 90 25.26 -12.00 0.67
CA VAL A 90 24.74 -11.68 2.00
C VAL A 90 25.85 -11.21 2.93
N GLU A 91 26.98 -11.93 2.99
CA GLU A 91 28.11 -11.55 3.84
C GLU A 91 28.73 -10.21 3.43
N GLU A 92 28.82 -9.92 2.13
CA GLU A 92 29.32 -8.64 1.62
C GLU A 92 28.35 -7.48 1.91
N ASN A 93 27.04 -7.70 1.77
CA ASN A 93 26.02 -6.71 2.16
C ASN A 93 26.04 -6.40 3.66
N MET A 94 26.15 -7.43 4.50
CA MET A 94 26.15 -7.27 5.96
C MET A 94 27.39 -6.51 6.45
N PHE A 95 28.55 -6.72 5.84
CA PHE A 95 29.80 -6.09 6.22
C PHE A 95 30.20 -4.87 5.42
N LEU A 96 29.33 -4.37 4.55
CA LEU A 96 29.64 -3.23 3.69
C LEU A 96 30.11 -2.01 4.51
N GLY A 97 31.34 -1.56 4.23
CA GLY A 97 31.99 -0.47 4.95
C GLY A 97 32.43 -0.77 6.40
N LYS A 98 32.32 -2.05 6.83
CA LYS A 98 32.70 -2.54 8.17
C LYS A 98 33.48 -3.86 8.08
N GLU A 99 34.18 -4.09 6.96
CA GLU A 99 34.86 -5.33 6.67
C GLU A 99 35.89 -5.68 7.75
N ILE A 100 35.91 -6.95 8.19
CA ILE A 100 36.94 -7.48 9.07
C ILE A 100 38.22 -7.65 8.26
N LYS A 101 39.28 -6.96 8.68
CA LYS A 101 40.58 -7.02 7.98
C LYS A 101 41.61 -7.80 8.79
N LYS A 102 42.38 -8.60 8.08
CA LYS A 102 43.59 -9.26 8.60
C LYS A 102 44.69 -8.21 8.87
N LYS A 103 45.72 -8.57 9.62
CA LYS A 103 46.87 -7.68 9.91
C LYS A 103 47.55 -7.12 8.65
N CYS A 104 47.44 -7.83 7.52
CA CYS A 104 47.97 -7.41 6.22
C CYS A 104 47.03 -6.45 5.43
N GLY A 105 45.89 -6.04 6.01
CA GLY A 105 44.91 -5.11 5.36
C GLY A 105 43.89 -5.77 4.41
N VAL A 106 44.03 -7.06 4.13
CA VAL A 106 43.11 -7.83 3.28
C VAL A 106 41.89 -8.26 4.11
N CYS A 107 40.71 -8.27 3.49
CA CYS A 107 39.46 -8.71 4.12
C CYS A 107 39.55 -10.18 4.58
N ASP A 108 39.11 -10.44 5.80
CA ASP A 108 39.00 -11.79 6.35
C ASP A 108 37.63 -12.40 6.08
N LYS A 109 37.42 -12.89 4.85
CA LYS A 109 36.12 -13.49 4.45
C LYS A 109 35.68 -14.62 5.38
N LYS A 110 36.63 -15.42 5.93
CA LYS A 110 36.28 -16.51 6.85
C LYS A 110 35.72 -16.01 8.18
N ALA A 111 36.31 -14.94 8.71
CA ALA A 111 35.83 -14.33 9.94
C ALA A 111 34.45 -13.66 9.72
N MET A 112 34.28 -12.96 8.60
CA MET A 112 33.00 -12.33 8.22
C MET A 112 31.91 -13.39 8.09
N ARG A 113 32.14 -14.46 7.33
CA ARG A 113 31.18 -15.56 7.12
C ARG A 113 30.73 -16.19 8.45
N ARG A 114 31.65 -16.48 9.36
CA ARG A 114 31.34 -17.08 10.67
C ARG A 114 30.42 -16.15 11.50
N GLU A 115 30.68 -14.86 11.45
CA GLU A 115 29.86 -13.90 12.21
C GLU A 115 28.46 -13.77 11.61
N VAL A 116 28.34 -13.76 10.28
CA VAL A 116 27.04 -13.78 9.58
C VAL A 116 26.26 -15.04 9.93
N GLU A 117 26.86 -16.23 9.81
CA GLU A 117 26.23 -17.51 10.18
C GLU A 117 25.70 -17.49 11.63
N LYS A 118 26.49 -16.96 12.56
CA LYS A 118 26.08 -16.83 13.96
C LYS A 118 24.88 -15.91 14.16
N ILE A 119 24.82 -14.81 13.42
CA ILE A 119 23.71 -13.83 13.52
C ILE A 119 22.45 -14.40 12.87
N LEU A 120 22.54 -14.98 11.67
CA LEU A 120 21.41 -15.59 10.98
C LEU A 120 20.81 -16.74 11.81
N LYS A 121 21.67 -17.58 12.41
CA LYS A 121 21.24 -18.65 13.32
C LYS A 121 20.53 -18.09 14.56
N ARG A 122 20.93 -16.91 15.09
CA ARG A 122 20.26 -16.25 16.22
C ARG A 122 18.86 -15.76 15.87
N LEU A 123 18.64 -15.42 14.60
CA LEU A 123 17.33 -15.02 14.07
C LEU A 123 16.46 -16.20 13.64
N GLY A 124 16.99 -17.44 13.69
CA GLY A 124 16.26 -18.61 13.24
C GLY A 124 16.10 -18.67 11.71
N VAL A 125 16.97 -18.00 10.95
CA VAL A 125 16.86 -17.88 9.50
C VAL A 125 17.95 -18.71 8.82
N GLU A 126 17.56 -19.57 7.89
CA GLU A 126 18.43 -20.39 7.09
C GLU A 126 18.72 -19.70 5.74
N ILE A 127 19.81 -18.93 5.68
CA ILE A 127 20.31 -18.27 4.46
C ILE A 127 21.80 -18.56 4.36
N ASP A 128 22.28 -18.94 3.16
CA ASP A 128 23.73 -19.08 2.92
C ASP A 128 24.38 -17.69 2.82
N PRO A 129 25.37 -17.36 3.68
CA PRO A 129 26.10 -16.09 3.59
C PRO A 129 26.77 -15.83 2.23
N GLY A 130 27.08 -16.87 1.46
CA GLY A 130 27.67 -16.76 0.13
C GLY A 130 26.67 -16.55 -1.00
N GLN A 131 25.37 -16.65 -0.74
CA GLN A 131 24.32 -16.43 -1.74
C GLN A 131 24.19 -14.95 -2.09
N ARG A 132 23.89 -14.63 -3.36
CA ARG A 132 23.66 -13.25 -3.80
C ARG A 132 22.31 -12.73 -3.32
N MET A 133 22.26 -11.45 -3.03
CA MET A 133 21.01 -10.81 -2.57
C MET A 133 19.88 -10.91 -3.61
N GLU A 134 20.18 -10.85 -4.90
CA GLU A 134 19.18 -10.99 -5.99
C GLU A 134 18.48 -12.35 -6.04
N GLU A 135 19.12 -13.40 -5.48
CA GLU A 135 18.59 -14.77 -5.46
C GLU A 135 17.67 -15.02 -4.26
N LEU A 136 17.61 -14.09 -3.31
CA LEU A 136 16.80 -14.19 -2.11
C LEU A 136 15.38 -13.68 -2.35
N SER A 137 14.39 -14.30 -1.68
CA SER A 137 13.06 -13.71 -1.60
C SER A 137 13.09 -12.36 -0.88
N VAL A 138 12.10 -11.51 -1.13
CA VAL A 138 11.99 -10.20 -0.48
C VAL A 138 11.99 -10.34 1.05
N GLY A 139 11.32 -11.38 1.58
CA GLY A 139 11.33 -11.70 3.01
C GLY A 139 12.72 -12.04 3.54
N GLN A 140 13.48 -12.85 2.80
CA GLN A 140 14.86 -13.18 3.17
C GLN A 140 15.77 -11.94 3.11
N GLN A 141 15.61 -11.07 2.13
CA GLN A 141 16.32 -9.79 2.04
C GLN A 141 16.03 -8.90 3.26
N GLN A 142 14.75 -8.83 3.69
CA GLN A 142 14.35 -8.11 4.90
C GLN A 142 15.00 -8.69 6.15
N MET A 143 15.09 -10.01 6.26
CA MET A 143 15.78 -10.67 7.37
C MET A 143 17.28 -10.37 7.39
N VAL A 144 17.92 -10.20 6.24
CA VAL A 144 19.32 -9.74 6.15
C VAL A 144 19.47 -8.31 6.66
N GLU A 145 18.53 -7.39 6.35
CA GLU A 145 18.52 -6.03 6.89
C GLU A 145 18.41 -6.03 8.42
N ILE A 146 17.56 -6.88 8.99
CA ILE A 146 17.45 -7.05 10.45
C ILE A 146 18.75 -7.63 11.03
N ALA A 147 19.35 -8.59 10.34
CA ALA A 147 20.63 -9.18 10.74
C ALA A 147 21.75 -8.10 10.78
N LYS A 148 21.75 -7.16 9.82
CA LYS A 148 22.68 -6.00 9.82
C LYS A 148 22.52 -5.14 11.05
N ALA A 149 21.27 -4.89 11.51
CA ALA A 149 21.02 -4.13 12.73
C ALA A 149 21.60 -4.81 13.97
N LEU A 150 21.57 -6.14 14.03
CA LEU A 150 22.16 -6.90 15.14
C LEU A 150 23.68 -6.85 15.20
N MET A 151 24.37 -6.70 14.05
CA MET A 151 25.83 -6.58 14.02
C MET A 151 26.35 -5.38 14.79
N VAL A 152 25.58 -4.31 14.89
CA VAL A 152 25.98 -3.05 15.57
C VAL A 152 25.52 -2.99 17.02
N ASN A 153 25.09 -4.11 17.63
CA ASN A 153 24.56 -4.15 18.99
C ASN A 153 23.47 -3.10 19.21
N ALA A 154 22.48 -3.09 18.32
CA ALA A 154 21.39 -2.14 18.38
C ALA A 154 20.64 -2.22 19.72
N LYS A 155 20.42 -1.06 20.35
CA LYS A 155 19.55 -0.87 21.52
C LYS A 155 18.12 -0.52 21.08
N VAL A 156 18.02 0.24 19.98
CA VAL A 156 16.76 0.68 19.38
C VAL A 156 16.79 0.36 17.89
N ILE A 157 15.78 -0.34 17.42
CA ILE A 157 15.56 -0.61 15.99
C ILE A 157 14.27 0.09 15.57
N ILE A 158 14.34 0.92 14.55
CA ILE A 158 13.19 1.57 13.94
C ILE A 158 12.87 0.78 12.65
N MET A 159 11.66 0.26 12.53
CA MET A 159 11.16 -0.47 11.38
C MET A 159 10.04 0.34 10.72
N ASP A 160 10.28 0.84 9.51
CA ASP A 160 9.31 1.65 8.76
C ASP A 160 8.64 0.76 7.68
N GLU A 161 7.39 0.36 7.93
CA GLU A 161 6.57 -0.55 7.10
C GLU A 161 7.28 -1.85 6.67
N PRO A 162 7.86 -2.61 7.61
CA PRO A 162 8.72 -3.73 7.28
C PRO A 162 8.02 -4.90 6.59
N THR A 163 6.68 -4.95 6.61
CA THR A 163 5.85 -6.03 6.05
C THR A 163 5.19 -5.65 4.73
N ALA A 164 5.46 -4.46 4.17
CA ALA A 164 4.75 -3.96 2.99
C ALA A 164 4.83 -4.90 1.76
N ALA A 165 5.94 -5.63 1.62
CA ALA A 165 6.20 -6.56 0.52
C ALA A 165 6.31 -8.04 0.96
N LEU A 166 5.91 -8.37 2.20
CA LEU A 166 6.01 -9.70 2.76
C LEU A 166 4.71 -10.50 2.64
N THR A 167 4.85 -11.80 2.43
CA THR A 167 3.77 -12.77 2.58
C THR A 167 3.40 -12.96 4.06
N GLN A 168 2.24 -13.56 4.35
CA GLN A 168 1.84 -13.85 5.74
C GLN A 168 2.83 -14.76 6.48
N SER A 169 3.43 -15.75 5.80
CA SER A 169 4.44 -16.62 6.39
C SER A 169 5.72 -15.86 6.73
N GLU A 170 6.18 -14.97 5.85
CA GLU A 170 7.37 -14.14 6.09
C GLU A 170 7.12 -13.10 7.19
N THR A 171 5.92 -12.51 7.26
CA THR A 171 5.51 -11.61 8.35
C THR A 171 5.59 -12.31 9.71
N ARG A 172 5.16 -13.56 9.80
CA ARG A 172 5.24 -14.35 11.05
C ARG A 172 6.69 -14.57 11.50
N VAL A 173 7.59 -14.89 10.58
CA VAL A 173 9.04 -15.00 10.87
C VAL A 173 9.61 -13.67 11.37
N LEU A 174 9.21 -12.55 10.76
CA LEU A 174 9.59 -11.22 11.21
C LEU A 174 9.12 -10.96 12.65
N PHE A 175 7.88 -11.33 13.00
CA PHE A 175 7.31 -11.14 14.34
C PHE A 175 8.04 -11.99 15.38
N GLU A 176 8.38 -13.23 15.05
CA GLU A 176 9.19 -14.10 15.91
C GLU A 176 10.57 -13.48 16.17
N ALA A 177 11.22 -12.95 15.12
CA ALA A 177 12.49 -12.26 15.24
C ALA A 177 12.40 -10.98 16.10
N ALA A 178 11.36 -10.16 15.92
CA ALA A 178 11.11 -8.96 16.71
C ALA A 178 10.89 -9.29 18.19
N ASN A 179 10.11 -10.33 18.50
CA ASN A 179 9.88 -10.80 19.86
C ASN A 179 11.18 -11.33 20.51
N ALA A 180 11.98 -12.09 19.78
CA ALA A 180 13.28 -12.58 20.27
C ALA A 180 14.27 -11.44 20.55
N LEU A 181 14.20 -10.33 19.81
CA LEU A 181 14.96 -9.11 20.05
C LEU A 181 14.48 -8.39 21.31
N ARG A 182 13.17 -8.22 21.48
CA ARG A 182 12.54 -7.64 22.66
C ARG A 182 12.95 -8.37 23.94
N GLU A 183 12.90 -9.69 23.96
CA GLU A 183 13.32 -10.52 25.09
C GLU A 183 14.78 -10.33 25.49
N ARG A 184 15.62 -9.87 24.55
CA ARG A 184 17.04 -9.52 24.79
C ARG A 184 17.23 -8.06 25.20
N GLY A 185 16.14 -7.32 25.42
CA GLY A 185 16.19 -5.92 25.84
C GLY A 185 16.36 -4.91 24.70
N VAL A 186 16.26 -5.33 23.45
CA VAL A 186 16.23 -4.42 22.31
C VAL A 186 14.84 -3.79 22.24
N SER A 187 14.78 -2.47 22.10
CA SER A 187 13.53 -1.73 21.94
C SER A 187 13.25 -1.52 20.47
N ILE A 188 11.98 -1.67 20.05
CA ILE A 188 11.60 -1.57 18.64
C ILE A 188 10.56 -0.46 18.49
N VAL A 189 10.79 0.46 17.55
CA VAL A 189 9.76 1.37 17.04
C VAL A 189 9.20 0.75 15.77
N TYR A 190 7.93 0.38 15.80
CA TYR A 190 7.25 -0.29 14.70
C TYR A 190 6.29 0.67 14.01
N ILE A 191 6.57 1.04 12.76
CA ILE A 191 5.70 1.89 11.95
C ILE A 191 5.00 1.02 10.94
N SER A 192 3.67 0.94 11.02
CA SER A 192 2.83 0.23 10.06
C SER A 192 1.48 0.93 9.93
N HIS A 193 0.83 0.75 8.81
CA HIS A 193 -0.56 1.16 8.60
C HIS A 193 -1.54 0.00 8.77
N ARG A 194 -1.05 -1.23 8.99
CA ARG A 194 -1.84 -2.44 9.22
C ARG A 194 -2.14 -2.59 10.70
N MET A 195 -3.39 -2.37 11.06
CA MET A 195 -3.83 -2.43 12.47
C MET A 195 -3.61 -3.81 13.08
N GLU A 196 -3.89 -4.86 12.32
CA GLU A 196 -3.76 -6.25 12.79
C GLU A 196 -2.35 -6.54 13.30
N GLU A 197 -1.33 -6.08 12.57
CA GLU A 197 0.09 -6.25 12.94
C GLU A 197 0.42 -5.56 14.26
N ILE A 198 -0.13 -4.37 14.47
CA ILE A 198 0.11 -3.56 15.67
C ILE A 198 -0.51 -4.20 16.89
N PHE A 199 -1.76 -4.69 16.77
CA PHE A 199 -2.46 -5.36 17.86
C PHE A 199 -1.88 -6.74 18.19
N GLU A 200 -1.22 -7.41 17.23
CA GLU A 200 -0.56 -8.70 17.44
C GLU A 200 0.85 -8.53 18.06
N LEU A 201 1.62 -7.53 17.64
CA LEU A 201 3.05 -7.45 17.93
C LEU A 201 3.41 -6.45 19.02
N CYS A 202 2.71 -5.31 19.11
CA CYS A 202 3.16 -4.16 19.89
C CYS A 202 2.63 -4.16 21.34
N ASP A 203 3.39 -3.57 22.23
CA ASP A 203 2.99 -3.38 23.64
C ASP A 203 2.20 -2.07 23.83
N ARG A 204 2.63 -1.01 23.14
CA ARG A 204 2.03 0.34 23.20
C ARG A 204 1.93 0.95 21.81
N ILE A 205 1.10 1.97 21.70
CA ILE A 205 0.89 2.72 20.48
C ILE A 205 0.89 4.23 20.76
N THR A 206 1.69 4.98 20.00
CA THR A 206 1.66 6.44 19.95
C THR A 206 1.05 6.91 18.63
N ILE A 207 0.15 7.86 18.71
CA ILE A 207 -0.56 8.40 17.56
C ILE A 207 -0.10 9.83 17.29
N LEU A 208 0.33 10.04 16.04
CA LEU A 208 0.59 11.37 15.49
C LEU A 208 -0.52 11.74 14.49
N ARG A 209 -0.94 13.00 14.52
CA ARG A 209 -1.89 13.56 13.55
C ARG A 209 -1.48 14.99 13.19
N ASP A 210 -1.36 15.28 11.89
CA ASP A 210 -0.97 16.60 11.36
C ASP A 210 0.32 17.15 12.03
N GLY A 211 1.31 16.27 12.23
CA GLY A 211 2.57 16.63 12.86
C GLY A 211 2.54 16.78 14.38
N THR A 212 1.40 16.54 15.01
CA THR A 212 1.18 16.75 16.45
C THR A 212 1.03 15.42 17.17
N TYR A 213 1.57 15.32 18.39
CA TYR A 213 1.30 14.20 19.31
C TYR A 213 -0.15 14.25 19.77
N ILE A 214 -0.86 13.12 19.68
CA ILE A 214 -2.25 13.00 20.13
C ILE A 214 -2.33 12.26 21.46
N ASP A 215 -1.92 10.99 21.49
CA ASP A 215 -1.96 10.17 22.69
C ASP A 215 -1.02 8.96 22.58
N THR A 216 -0.75 8.32 23.72
CA THR A 216 -0.04 7.05 23.82
C THR A 216 -0.82 6.10 24.72
N LYS A 217 -1.19 4.94 24.19
CA LYS A 217 -1.96 3.92 24.91
C LYS A 217 -1.25 2.57 24.90
N LYS A 218 -1.55 1.71 25.88
CA LYS A 218 -1.20 0.30 25.81
C LYS A 218 -2.18 -0.41 24.88
N ILE A 219 -1.67 -1.35 24.11
CA ILE A 219 -2.50 -2.16 23.20
C ILE A 219 -3.61 -2.90 23.95
N SER A 220 -3.32 -3.38 25.16
CA SER A 220 -4.28 -4.06 26.04
C SER A 220 -5.42 -3.16 26.57
N GLU A 221 -5.29 -1.85 26.46
CA GLU A 221 -6.22 -0.84 27.01
C GLU A 221 -6.95 -0.05 25.91
N THR A 222 -6.81 -0.45 24.63
CA THR A 222 -7.41 0.24 23.46
C THR A 222 -7.91 -0.76 22.44
N ASP A 223 -8.78 -0.32 21.55
CA ASP A 223 -9.26 -1.09 20.41
C ASP A 223 -8.99 -0.37 19.07
N MET A 224 -9.23 -1.09 17.96
CA MET A 224 -8.99 -0.54 16.61
C MET A 224 -9.82 0.73 16.35
N ASN A 225 -11.03 0.80 16.88
CA ASN A 225 -11.93 1.95 16.65
C ASN A 225 -11.40 3.18 17.37
N ASP A 226 -10.93 3.03 18.61
CA ASP A 226 -10.33 4.12 19.39
C ASP A 226 -9.07 4.65 18.72
N VAL A 227 -8.20 3.75 18.22
CA VAL A 227 -6.98 4.16 17.49
C VAL A 227 -7.34 4.95 16.24
N VAL A 228 -8.30 4.48 15.46
CA VAL A 228 -8.73 5.18 14.24
C VAL A 228 -9.39 6.53 14.56
N LYS A 229 -10.21 6.63 15.62
CA LYS A 229 -10.77 7.91 16.09
C LYS A 229 -9.67 8.92 16.42
N MET A 230 -8.62 8.49 17.13
CA MET A 230 -7.49 9.35 17.48
C MET A 230 -6.69 9.79 16.24
N MET A 231 -6.52 8.91 15.25
CA MET A 231 -5.83 9.23 13.99
C MET A 231 -6.58 10.26 13.14
N ILE A 232 -7.90 10.08 12.99
CA ILE A 232 -8.74 10.93 12.11
C ILE A 232 -9.26 12.17 12.84
N GLY A 233 -9.42 12.12 14.18
CA GLY A 233 -9.86 13.25 15.00
C GLY A 233 -11.34 13.61 14.87
N ARG A 234 -12.12 12.75 14.26
CA ARG A 234 -13.60 12.86 14.13
C ARG A 234 -14.19 11.51 14.51
N GLU A 235 -15.42 11.50 15.02
CA GLU A 235 -16.18 10.26 15.09
C GLU A 235 -16.26 9.68 13.67
N ILE A 236 -15.89 8.40 13.56
CA ILE A 236 -15.99 7.68 12.29
C ILE A 236 -17.50 7.54 12.04
N GLY A 237 -18.08 8.52 11.35
CA GLY A 237 -19.24 8.20 10.58
C GLY A 237 -18.85 7.06 9.65
N GLU A 238 -19.69 6.06 9.54
CA GLU A 238 -19.49 4.78 8.85
C GLU A 238 -18.26 4.71 7.91
N ARG A 239 -17.34 3.81 8.21
CA ARG A 239 -16.06 3.61 7.47
C ARG A 239 -16.31 3.48 5.96
N TYR A 240 -17.44 2.88 5.63
CA TYR A 240 -17.93 2.73 4.27
C TYR A 240 -19.21 3.54 4.10
N PRO A 241 -19.23 4.58 3.23
CA PRO A 241 -20.42 5.40 3.04
C PRO A 241 -21.55 4.54 2.48
N GLN A 242 -22.71 4.59 3.14
CA GLN A 242 -23.89 3.86 2.69
C GLN A 242 -24.35 4.37 1.33
N ARG A 243 -24.72 3.42 0.47
CA ARG A 243 -25.22 3.70 -0.86
C ARG A 243 -26.66 3.23 -0.98
N ASN A 244 -27.56 4.15 -1.29
CA ASN A 244 -28.94 3.84 -1.65
C ASN A 244 -29.11 4.03 -3.16
N VAL A 245 -28.64 3.04 -3.94
CA VAL A 245 -28.76 3.03 -5.40
C VAL A 245 -29.57 1.81 -5.79
N SER A 246 -30.59 2.01 -6.61
CA SER A 246 -31.30 0.88 -7.23
C SER A 246 -30.42 0.29 -8.32
N ILE A 247 -30.19 -1.01 -8.26
CA ILE A 247 -29.49 -1.76 -9.29
C ILE A 247 -30.41 -1.80 -10.52
N GLY A 248 -29.87 -1.35 -11.66
CA GLY A 248 -30.60 -1.26 -12.93
C GLY A 248 -30.40 -2.49 -13.84
N ASP A 249 -30.53 -2.26 -15.15
CA ASP A 249 -30.38 -3.31 -16.15
C ASP A 249 -28.94 -3.83 -16.24
N ARG A 250 -28.78 -5.03 -16.79
CA ARG A 250 -27.49 -5.64 -17.06
C ARG A 250 -26.69 -4.83 -18.09
N VAL A 251 -25.50 -4.39 -17.69
CA VAL A 251 -24.58 -3.60 -18.54
C VAL A 251 -23.50 -4.48 -19.14
N LEU A 252 -22.85 -5.31 -18.33
CA LEU A 252 -21.79 -6.22 -18.77
C LEU A 252 -22.22 -7.67 -18.57
N GLU A 253 -21.96 -8.49 -19.57
CA GLU A 253 -22.09 -9.94 -19.47
C GLU A 253 -20.84 -10.59 -20.04
N VAL A 254 -20.18 -11.45 -19.29
CA VAL A 254 -19.00 -12.22 -19.66
C VAL A 254 -19.40 -13.69 -19.72
N LYS A 255 -19.10 -14.39 -20.83
CA LYS A 255 -19.43 -15.80 -21.02
C LYS A 255 -18.21 -16.62 -21.38
N ASN A 256 -17.94 -17.65 -20.59
CA ASN A 256 -16.88 -18.63 -20.80
C ASN A 256 -15.51 -18.01 -21.17
N LEU A 257 -15.19 -16.87 -20.56
CA LEU A 257 -13.91 -16.21 -20.79
C LEU A 257 -12.79 -17.13 -20.30
N THR A 258 -11.81 -17.40 -21.18
CA THR A 258 -10.75 -18.36 -20.93
C THR A 258 -9.43 -17.83 -21.46
N CYS A 259 -8.37 -17.90 -20.66
CA CYS A 259 -6.99 -17.69 -21.05
C CYS A 259 -6.20 -18.94 -20.64
N PRO A 260 -5.71 -19.76 -21.57
CA PRO A 260 -5.07 -21.03 -21.26
C PRO A 260 -3.91 -20.89 -20.25
N GLY A 261 -3.92 -21.68 -19.19
CA GLY A 261 -2.92 -21.67 -18.14
C GLY A 261 -3.03 -20.53 -17.12
N VAL A 262 -4.04 -19.65 -17.23
CA VAL A 262 -4.26 -18.53 -16.32
C VAL A 262 -5.64 -18.59 -15.67
N PHE A 263 -6.71 -18.68 -16.47
CA PHE A 263 -8.08 -18.84 -15.97
C PHE A 263 -8.97 -19.52 -17.01
N GLU A 264 -10.05 -20.17 -16.56
CA GLU A 264 -10.92 -20.97 -17.42
C GLU A 264 -12.41 -20.70 -17.16
N LYS A 265 -13.19 -20.61 -18.25
CA LYS A 265 -14.67 -20.57 -18.29
C LYS A 265 -15.29 -19.56 -17.32
N VAL A 266 -14.64 -18.41 -17.14
CA VAL A 266 -15.14 -17.34 -16.29
C VAL A 266 -16.41 -16.75 -16.90
N SER A 267 -17.51 -16.76 -16.13
CA SER A 267 -18.80 -16.23 -16.53
C SER A 267 -19.43 -15.44 -15.40
N PHE A 268 -19.84 -14.21 -15.67
CA PHE A 268 -20.54 -13.33 -14.72
C PHE A 268 -21.22 -12.17 -15.44
N GLU A 269 -22.05 -11.45 -14.71
CA GLU A 269 -22.72 -10.24 -15.18
C GLU A 269 -22.62 -9.11 -14.15
N VAL A 270 -22.71 -7.87 -14.62
CA VAL A 270 -22.72 -6.67 -13.79
C VAL A 270 -23.79 -5.71 -14.29
N HIS A 271 -24.51 -5.10 -13.33
CA HIS A 271 -25.66 -4.25 -13.61
C HIS A 271 -25.33 -2.76 -13.46
N ALA A 272 -26.17 -1.90 -14.03
CA ALA A 272 -26.03 -0.45 -13.85
C ALA A 272 -26.16 -0.07 -12.38
N GLY A 273 -25.21 0.69 -11.86
CA GLY A 273 -25.17 1.10 -10.45
C GLY A 273 -24.74 0.05 -9.47
N GLU A 274 -24.44 -1.18 -9.93
CA GLU A 274 -23.89 -2.26 -9.11
C GLU A 274 -22.39 -2.07 -8.86
N VAL A 275 -21.94 -2.39 -7.65
CA VAL A 275 -20.54 -2.66 -7.33
C VAL A 275 -20.38 -4.17 -7.09
N LEU A 276 -19.85 -4.87 -8.07
CA LEU A 276 -19.45 -6.27 -7.95
C LEU A 276 -18.07 -6.35 -7.32
N GLY A 277 -17.99 -6.82 -6.08
CA GLY A 277 -16.72 -7.13 -5.42
C GLY A 277 -16.11 -8.40 -5.99
N VAL A 278 -14.80 -8.41 -6.22
CA VAL A 278 -14.05 -9.61 -6.62
C VAL A 278 -13.02 -9.92 -5.57
N SER A 279 -13.19 -11.07 -4.91
CA SER A 279 -12.31 -11.53 -3.83
C SER A 279 -11.67 -12.88 -4.17
N GLY A 280 -10.64 -13.24 -3.43
CA GLY A 280 -9.88 -14.50 -3.56
C GLY A 280 -8.48 -14.36 -3.01
N LEU A 281 -7.75 -15.46 -2.87
CA LEU A 281 -6.38 -15.46 -2.38
C LEU A 281 -5.43 -14.73 -3.36
N MET A 282 -4.27 -14.34 -2.86
CA MET A 282 -3.21 -13.77 -3.70
C MET A 282 -2.82 -14.77 -4.81
N GLY A 283 -2.73 -14.30 -6.06
CA GLY A 283 -2.46 -15.19 -7.21
C GLY A 283 -3.68 -15.99 -7.70
N ALA A 284 -4.88 -15.68 -7.24
CA ALA A 284 -6.10 -16.39 -7.68
C ALA A 284 -6.54 -16.12 -9.14
N GLY A 285 -5.89 -15.19 -9.84
CA GLY A 285 -6.23 -14.85 -11.23
C GLY A 285 -7.20 -13.67 -11.37
N ARG A 286 -7.45 -12.91 -10.29
CA ARG A 286 -8.41 -11.79 -10.27
C ARG A 286 -8.02 -10.68 -11.25
N THR A 287 -6.82 -10.17 -11.14
CA THR A 287 -6.26 -9.11 -12.00
C THR A 287 -6.20 -9.54 -13.46
N GLU A 288 -5.79 -10.77 -13.71
CA GLU A 288 -5.68 -11.34 -15.06
C GLU A 288 -7.04 -11.41 -15.77
N ILE A 289 -8.10 -11.79 -15.05
CA ILE A 289 -9.49 -11.77 -15.59
C ILE A 289 -9.87 -10.33 -15.97
N MET A 290 -9.58 -9.35 -15.14
CA MET A 290 -9.90 -7.93 -15.40
C MET A 290 -9.09 -7.38 -16.58
N GLN A 291 -7.82 -7.71 -16.66
CA GLN A 291 -6.95 -7.37 -17.79
C GLN A 291 -7.44 -7.98 -19.10
N ALA A 292 -7.93 -9.22 -19.07
CA ALA A 292 -8.52 -9.88 -20.24
C ALA A 292 -9.77 -9.16 -20.74
N ILE A 293 -10.68 -8.76 -19.84
CA ILE A 293 -11.88 -7.99 -20.19
C ILE A 293 -11.48 -6.63 -20.80
N PHE A 294 -10.42 -6.01 -20.31
CA PHE A 294 -9.90 -4.74 -20.82
C PHE A 294 -9.08 -4.89 -22.13
N GLY A 295 -8.81 -6.13 -22.58
CA GLY A 295 -8.07 -6.39 -23.80
C GLY A 295 -6.55 -6.22 -23.67
N ASN A 296 -6.02 -6.41 -22.46
CA ASN A 296 -4.58 -6.34 -22.15
C ASN A 296 -3.93 -7.73 -22.01
N MET A 297 -4.64 -8.79 -22.42
CA MET A 297 -4.10 -10.16 -22.41
C MET A 297 -4.21 -10.82 -23.79
N PRO A 298 -3.19 -11.56 -24.24
CA PRO A 298 -3.24 -12.35 -25.48
C PRO A 298 -4.01 -13.67 -25.26
N HIS A 299 -4.42 -14.29 -26.36
CA HIS A 299 -5.02 -15.63 -26.40
C HIS A 299 -6.28 -15.83 -25.55
N VAL A 300 -7.03 -14.75 -25.31
CA VAL A 300 -8.32 -14.82 -24.61
C VAL A 300 -9.41 -15.29 -25.57
N THR A 301 -10.20 -16.27 -25.13
CA THR A 301 -11.39 -16.76 -25.82
C THR A 301 -12.62 -16.56 -24.94
N GLY A 302 -13.82 -16.66 -25.52
CA GLY A 302 -15.08 -16.41 -24.83
C GLY A 302 -15.79 -15.19 -25.41
N GLU A 303 -16.91 -14.80 -24.79
CA GLU A 303 -17.76 -13.73 -25.30
C GLU A 303 -17.96 -12.65 -24.24
N ILE A 304 -17.92 -11.40 -24.67
CA ILE A 304 -18.20 -10.23 -23.83
C ILE A 304 -19.33 -9.45 -24.48
N PHE A 305 -20.39 -9.17 -23.72
CA PHE A 305 -21.53 -8.36 -24.14
C PHE A 305 -21.59 -7.08 -23.31
N LEU A 306 -21.85 -5.97 -23.98
CA LEU A 306 -22.07 -4.67 -23.34
C LEU A 306 -23.44 -4.12 -23.77
N ASN A 307 -24.34 -3.92 -22.82
CA ASN A 307 -25.75 -3.57 -23.08
C ASN A 307 -26.40 -4.50 -24.10
N GLY A 308 -26.20 -5.81 -23.95
CA GLY A 308 -26.75 -6.85 -24.82
C GLY A 308 -26.11 -6.99 -26.21
N LYS A 309 -25.11 -6.17 -26.54
CA LYS A 309 -24.35 -6.28 -27.80
C LYS A 309 -23.01 -6.94 -27.56
N GLN A 310 -22.69 -7.95 -28.33
CA GLN A 310 -21.37 -8.56 -28.30
C GLN A 310 -20.31 -7.57 -28.73
N ILE A 311 -19.22 -7.51 -28.00
CA ILE A 311 -18.08 -6.63 -28.25
C ILE A 311 -16.78 -7.43 -28.30
N GLU A 312 -15.81 -6.94 -29.05
CA GLU A 312 -14.44 -7.45 -29.04
C GLU A 312 -13.53 -6.45 -28.37
N ASN A 313 -12.75 -6.91 -27.38
CA ASN A 313 -11.74 -6.14 -26.67
C ASN A 313 -10.37 -6.80 -26.84
N LYS A 314 -9.80 -6.73 -28.05
CA LYS A 314 -8.44 -7.26 -28.35
C LYS A 314 -7.33 -6.29 -27.92
N THR A 315 -7.69 -5.07 -27.60
CA THR A 315 -6.75 -4.03 -27.18
C THR A 315 -7.43 -3.08 -26.17
N PRO A 316 -6.67 -2.46 -25.24
CA PRO A 316 -7.19 -1.43 -24.34
C PRO A 316 -7.92 -0.29 -25.06
N LYS A 317 -7.42 0.10 -26.24
CA LYS A 317 -8.05 1.14 -27.07
C LYS A 317 -9.46 0.76 -27.55
N GLN A 318 -9.69 -0.53 -27.84
CA GLN A 318 -11.04 -1.04 -28.19
C GLN A 318 -11.95 -1.05 -26.97
N ALA A 319 -11.48 -1.54 -25.82
CA ALA A 319 -12.22 -1.53 -24.57
C ALA A 319 -12.66 -0.11 -24.17
N MET A 320 -11.74 0.86 -24.23
CA MET A 320 -12.06 2.27 -24.02
C MET A 320 -13.12 2.81 -24.99
N LYS A 321 -13.01 2.46 -26.27
CA LYS A 321 -14.01 2.86 -27.29
C LYS A 321 -15.39 2.28 -27.00
N ASN A 322 -15.43 1.08 -26.46
CA ASN A 322 -16.67 0.40 -26.06
C ASN A 322 -17.26 0.96 -24.76
N GLY A 323 -16.49 1.75 -24.00
CA GLY A 323 -16.93 2.38 -22.74
C GLY A 323 -16.53 1.59 -21.50
N ILE A 324 -15.43 0.85 -21.55
CA ILE A 324 -14.83 0.19 -20.39
C ILE A 324 -13.62 1.00 -19.95
N GLY A 325 -13.57 1.37 -18.66
CA GLY A 325 -12.42 1.97 -18.01
C GLY A 325 -11.72 0.98 -17.08
N PHE A 326 -10.41 1.16 -16.83
CA PHE A 326 -9.63 0.29 -15.95
C PHE A 326 -8.64 1.08 -15.11
N ILE A 327 -8.85 1.08 -13.81
CA ILE A 327 -7.90 1.56 -12.81
C ILE A 327 -7.06 0.37 -12.37
N THR A 328 -5.76 0.41 -12.64
CA THR A 328 -4.79 -0.65 -12.40
C THR A 328 -4.29 -0.66 -10.96
N GLU A 329 -3.78 -1.81 -10.49
CA GLU A 329 -3.27 -2.04 -9.15
C GLU A 329 -2.10 -1.08 -8.81
N ASP A 330 -1.12 -0.96 -9.71
CA ASP A 330 0.02 -0.06 -9.51
C ASP A 330 -0.18 1.27 -10.25
N ARG A 331 -0.68 2.26 -9.49
CA ARG A 331 -0.87 3.60 -10.04
C ARG A 331 0.42 4.28 -10.46
N LYS A 332 1.57 3.92 -9.86
CA LYS A 332 2.85 4.58 -10.11
C LYS A 332 3.50 4.09 -11.41
N VAL A 333 3.35 2.81 -11.71
CA VAL A 333 3.95 2.18 -12.90
C VAL A 333 2.99 2.22 -14.08
N GLU A 334 1.70 1.95 -13.87
CA GLU A 334 0.71 1.75 -14.94
C GLU A 334 -0.35 2.86 -14.98
N GLY A 335 -0.68 3.46 -13.85
CA GLY A 335 -1.80 4.39 -13.73
C GLY A 335 -1.46 5.82 -14.15
N LEU A 336 -0.27 6.32 -13.82
CA LEU A 336 0.14 7.72 -13.97
C LEU A 336 1.51 7.85 -14.65
N MET A 337 1.66 8.90 -15.42
CA MET A 337 2.96 9.44 -15.80
C MET A 337 3.42 10.40 -14.69
N LEU A 338 4.21 9.90 -13.73
CA LEU A 338 4.53 10.61 -12.48
C LEU A 338 5.28 11.93 -12.70
N GLU A 339 6.18 11.97 -13.68
CA GLU A 339 6.97 13.17 -14.03
C GLU A 339 6.16 14.22 -14.82
N GLU A 340 4.94 13.86 -15.21
CA GLU A 340 4.07 14.73 -15.97
C GLU A 340 3.00 15.39 -15.08
N SER A 341 2.48 16.53 -15.58
CA SER A 341 1.47 17.30 -14.86
C SER A 341 0.13 16.57 -14.71
N ILE A 342 -0.67 16.97 -13.73
CA ILE A 342 -2.06 16.55 -13.56
C ILE A 342 -2.84 16.75 -14.87
N MET A 343 -2.62 17.90 -15.53
CA MET A 343 -3.27 18.23 -16.81
C MET A 343 -3.01 17.15 -17.85
N LYS A 344 -1.76 16.78 -18.08
CA LYS A 344 -1.40 15.77 -19.10
C LYS A 344 -1.96 14.39 -18.73
N ASN A 345 -1.91 14.01 -17.47
CA ASN A 345 -2.46 12.72 -17.00
C ASN A 345 -3.97 12.62 -17.23
N ILE A 346 -4.76 13.62 -16.87
CA ILE A 346 -6.22 13.63 -17.08
C ILE A 346 -6.56 13.71 -18.56
N SER A 347 -5.82 14.51 -19.33
CA SER A 347 -6.07 14.72 -20.76
C SER A 347 -5.83 13.48 -21.60
N LEU A 348 -4.88 12.61 -21.23
CA LEU A 348 -4.41 11.50 -22.04
C LEU A 348 -5.52 10.55 -22.50
N THR A 349 -6.42 10.16 -21.62
CA THR A 349 -7.56 9.28 -21.96
C THR A 349 -8.72 10.03 -22.62
N ASN A 350 -8.71 11.37 -22.57
CA ASN A 350 -9.79 12.25 -23.02
C ASN A 350 -9.46 13.02 -24.29
N LEU A 351 -8.35 12.69 -24.98
CA LEU A 351 -7.86 13.42 -26.15
C LEU A 351 -8.93 13.64 -27.24
N LYS A 352 -9.77 12.66 -27.52
CA LYS A 352 -10.86 12.80 -28.50
C LYS A 352 -11.88 13.88 -28.13
N ARG A 353 -12.15 14.06 -26.83
CA ARG A 353 -13.14 14.99 -26.30
C ARG A 353 -12.60 16.44 -26.35
N ILE A 354 -11.32 16.60 -26.13
CA ILE A 354 -10.65 17.91 -26.08
C ILE A 354 -9.99 18.32 -27.39
N SER A 355 -10.00 17.46 -28.43
CA SER A 355 -9.39 17.74 -29.71
C SER A 355 -10.43 18.07 -30.81
N ARG A 356 -10.06 18.92 -31.75
CA ARG A 356 -10.78 19.15 -33.00
C ARG A 356 -9.80 19.05 -34.16
N HIS A 357 -10.12 18.22 -35.15
CA HIS A 357 -9.25 17.95 -36.31
C HIS A 357 -7.80 17.55 -35.93
N GLY A 358 -7.67 16.77 -34.86
CA GLY A 358 -6.35 16.32 -34.37
C GLY A 358 -5.56 17.35 -33.52
N VAL A 359 -6.09 18.54 -33.31
CA VAL A 359 -5.46 19.60 -32.52
C VAL A 359 -6.15 19.74 -31.15
N ILE A 360 -5.41 19.70 -30.08
CA ILE A 360 -5.93 19.87 -28.70
C ILE A 360 -6.41 21.32 -28.53
N GLN A 361 -7.65 21.48 -28.10
CA GLN A 361 -8.26 22.76 -27.76
C GLN A 361 -7.92 23.10 -26.30
N ARG A 362 -6.94 23.96 -26.10
CA ARG A 362 -6.37 24.30 -24.77
C ARG A 362 -7.41 24.75 -23.76
N GLU A 363 -8.42 25.49 -24.18
CA GLU A 363 -9.48 25.96 -23.25
C GLU A 363 -10.36 24.80 -22.77
N LYS A 364 -10.72 23.85 -23.68
CA LYS A 364 -11.47 22.65 -23.29
C LYS A 364 -10.65 21.72 -22.38
N GLU A 365 -9.35 21.65 -22.64
CA GLU A 365 -8.42 20.89 -21.79
C GLU A 365 -8.38 21.48 -20.38
N LYS A 366 -8.18 22.79 -20.26
CA LYS A 366 -8.16 23.50 -18.98
C LYS A 366 -9.48 23.32 -18.21
N GLU A 367 -10.63 23.49 -18.91
CA GLU A 367 -11.95 23.33 -18.34
C GLU A 367 -12.17 21.92 -17.78
N LEU A 368 -11.83 20.89 -18.59
CA LEU A 368 -11.93 19.47 -18.18
C LEU A 368 -11.10 19.20 -16.93
N VAL A 369 -9.86 19.65 -16.92
CA VAL A 369 -8.93 19.41 -15.83
C VAL A 369 -9.31 20.17 -14.57
N LYS A 370 -9.71 21.44 -14.71
CA LYS A 370 -10.20 22.24 -13.60
C LYS A 370 -11.40 21.57 -12.93
N LYS A 371 -12.36 21.11 -13.74
CA LYS A 371 -13.52 20.37 -13.27
C LYS A 371 -13.11 19.10 -12.50
N GLY A 372 -12.13 18.34 -13.00
CA GLY A 372 -11.63 17.15 -12.32
C GLY A 372 -10.97 17.44 -10.98
N ILE A 373 -10.19 18.50 -10.90
CA ILE A 373 -9.55 18.94 -9.65
C ILE A 373 -10.60 19.34 -8.61
N GLU A 374 -11.61 20.09 -9.05
CA GLU A 374 -12.68 20.60 -8.16
C GLU A 374 -13.63 19.47 -7.70
N GLU A 375 -14.15 18.64 -8.63
CA GLU A 375 -15.11 17.57 -8.29
C GLU A 375 -14.50 16.48 -7.40
N LEU A 376 -13.22 16.15 -7.59
CA LEU A 376 -12.54 15.13 -6.79
C LEU A 376 -11.74 15.72 -5.62
N HIS A 377 -11.84 17.03 -5.41
CA HIS A 377 -11.10 17.72 -4.34
C HIS A 377 -9.60 17.35 -4.32
N ILE A 378 -8.94 17.40 -5.50
CA ILE A 378 -7.52 17.09 -5.62
C ILE A 378 -6.71 18.23 -5.02
N ARG A 379 -5.97 17.95 -3.95
CA ARG A 379 -5.11 18.94 -3.27
C ARG A 379 -3.82 19.11 -4.07
N CYS A 380 -3.72 20.19 -4.84
CA CYS A 380 -2.57 20.53 -5.68
C CYS A 380 -2.39 22.05 -5.79
N PHE A 381 -1.22 22.50 -6.23
CA PHE A 381 -0.94 23.92 -6.50
C PHE A 381 -1.50 24.40 -7.85
N GLY A 382 -2.11 23.51 -8.63
CA GLY A 382 -2.72 23.82 -9.93
C GLY A 382 -2.54 22.70 -10.96
N PRO A 383 -3.12 22.85 -12.16
CA PRO A 383 -3.11 21.81 -13.20
C PRO A 383 -1.73 21.38 -13.70
N GLN A 384 -0.73 22.27 -13.57
CA GLN A 384 0.66 22.03 -13.98
C GLN A 384 1.48 21.31 -12.89
N HIS A 385 0.91 21.06 -11.72
CA HIS A 385 1.60 20.33 -10.65
C HIS A 385 1.91 18.91 -11.11
N GLU A 386 3.15 18.47 -10.96
CA GLU A 386 3.62 17.13 -11.30
C GLU A 386 2.99 16.08 -10.36
N CYS A 387 2.56 14.96 -10.92
CA CYS A 387 1.92 13.91 -10.15
C CYS A 387 2.84 13.26 -9.10
N ASN A 388 4.15 13.26 -9.33
CA ASN A 388 5.13 12.72 -8.38
C ASN A 388 5.14 13.46 -7.04
N ASN A 389 4.80 14.74 -7.03
CA ASN A 389 4.78 15.60 -5.84
C ASN A 389 3.46 15.53 -5.05
N LEU A 390 2.51 14.70 -5.48
CA LEU A 390 1.22 14.51 -4.81
C LEU A 390 1.30 13.39 -3.76
N SER A 391 0.49 13.50 -2.70
CA SER A 391 0.25 12.36 -1.80
C SER A 391 -0.43 11.20 -2.54
N GLY A 392 -0.27 9.96 -2.02
CA GLY A 392 -0.86 8.76 -2.62
C GLY A 392 -2.37 8.89 -2.87
N GLY A 393 -3.13 9.45 -1.93
CA GLY A 393 -4.56 9.71 -2.09
C GLY A 393 -4.88 10.70 -3.20
N ASN A 394 -4.10 11.78 -3.36
CA ASN A 394 -4.29 12.73 -4.45
C ASN A 394 -3.87 12.14 -5.81
N GLN A 395 -2.79 11.34 -5.86
CA GLN A 395 -2.43 10.57 -7.06
C GLN A 395 -3.59 9.67 -7.50
N GLN A 396 -4.20 8.94 -6.56
CA GLN A 396 -5.34 8.07 -6.84
C GLN A 396 -6.54 8.85 -7.39
N LYS A 397 -6.84 10.02 -6.84
CA LYS A 397 -7.89 10.89 -7.37
C LYS A 397 -7.60 11.39 -8.79
N VAL A 398 -6.33 11.64 -9.15
CA VAL A 398 -5.94 11.93 -10.54
C VAL A 398 -6.23 10.75 -11.45
N VAL A 399 -5.98 9.50 -11.01
CA VAL A 399 -6.33 8.29 -11.76
C VAL A 399 -7.85 8.19 -11.94
N PHE A 400 -8.64 8.46 -10.90
CA PHE A 400 -10.11 8.49 -11.04
C PHE A 400 -10.56 9.58 -12.02
N ALA A 401 -10.02 10.81 -11.93
CA ALA A 401 -10.32 11.88 -12.87
C ALA A 401 -10.00 11.49 -14.32
N LYS A 402 -8.86 10.84 -14.56
CA LYS A 402 -8.43 10.33 -15.86
C LYS A 402 -9.49 9.46 -16.50
N TRP A 403 -10.12 8.55 -15.75
CA TRP A 403 -11.11 7.60 -16.26
C TRP A 403 -12.56 8.12 -16.21
N MET A 404 -12.93 8.88 -15.21
CA MET A 404 -14.30 9.36 -15.01
C MET A 404 -14.81 10.19 -16.21
N TYR A 405 -13.96 11.01 -16.80
CA TYR A 405 -14.33 11.85 -17.94
C TYR A 405 -14.36 11.13 -19.30
N THR A 406 -13.96 9.86 -19.35
CA THR A 406 -14.21 9.01 -20.52
C THR A 406 -15.68 8.59 -20.63
N ASN A 407 -16.51 8.88 -19.62
CA ASN A 407 -17.90 8.44 -19.45
C ASN A 407 -18.00 6.91 -19.58
N PRO A 408 -17.32 6.13 -18.73
CA PRO A 408 -17.35 4.68 -18.82
C PRO A 408 -18.73 4.15 -18.46
N LYS A 409 -19.16 3.09 -19.16
CA LYS A 409 -20.33 2.29 -18.80
C LYS A 409 -19.98 1.25 -17.75
N VAL A 410 -18.76 0.73 -17.85
CA VAL A 410 -18.15 -0.20 -16.90
C VAL A 410 -16.83 0.39 -16.44
N LEU A 411 -16.58 0.39 -15.14
CA LEU A 411 -15.31 0.79 -14.55
C LEU A 411 -14.76 -0.35 -13.71
N ILE A 412 -13.62 -0.87 -14.12
CA ILE A 412 -12.87 -1.89 -13.40
C ILE A 412 -11.89 -1.16 -12.47
N LEU A 413 -11.90 -1.53 -11.20
CA LEU A 413 -11.04 -0.99 -10.15
C LEU A 413 -10.22 -2.15 -9.56
N ASP A 414 -8.92 -2.16 -9.83
CA ASP A 414 -8.02 -3.16 -9.27
C ASP A 414 -7.24 -2.53 -8.11
N GLU A 415 -7.48 -3.00 -6.89
CA GLU A 415 -6.91 -2.51 -5.64
C GLU A 415 -6.98 -0.96 -5.51
N PRO A 416 -8.16 -0.33 -5.62
CA PRO A 416 -8.31 1.12 -5.81
C PRO A 416 -7.80 1.95 -4.62
N THR A 417 -7.62 1.35 -3.47
CA THR A 417 -7.16 2.03 -2.24
C THR A 417 -5.79 1.59 -1.76
N ARG A 418 -5.08 0.77 -2.54
CA ARG A 418 -3.74 0.28 -2.18
C ARG A 418 -2.75 1.43 -2.01
N GLY A 419 -2.06 1.45 -0.86
CA GLY A 419 -1.09 2.50 -0.54
C GLY A 419 -1.70 3.90 -0.38
N VAL A 420 -2.97 3.97 0.03
CA VAL A 420 -3.70 5.20 0.32
C VAL A 420 -3.98 5.24 1.83
N ASP A 421 -3.87 6.41 2.43
CA ASP A 421 -4.18 6.61 3.84
C ASP A 421 -5.69 6.46 4.13
N ILE A 422 -6.02 6.21 5.41
CA ILE A 422 -7.39 5.90 5.85
C ILE A 422 -8.37 7.03 5.52
N GLY A 423 -7.94 8.30 5.66
CA GLY A 423 -8.77 9.46 5.35
C GLY A 423 -9.10 9.54 3.85
N ALA A 424 -8.09 9.35 3.01
CA ALA A 424 -8.28 9.36 1.56
C ALA A 424 -9.03 8.12 1.05
N LYS A 425 -8.95 6.94 1.71
CA LYS A 425 -9.79 5.78 1.37
C LYS A 425 -11.27 6.13 1.40
N LYS A 426 -11.75 6.83 2.44
CA LYS A 426 -13.15 7.25 2.55
C LYS A 426 -13.58 8.16 1.38
N GLU A 427 -12.71 9.08 0.97
CA GLU A 427 -12.99 9.96 -0.18
C GLU A 427 -13.07 9.13 -1.48
N ILE A 428 -12.21 8.11 -1.66
CA ILE A 428 -12.25 7.20 -2.80
C ILE A 428 -13.56 6.38 -2.79
N TYR A 429 -13.98 5.85 -1.65
CA TYR A 429 -15.25 5.13 -1.53
C TYR A 429 -16.45 6.02 -1.89
N SER A 430 -16.41 7.30 -1.51
CA SER A 430 -17.44 8.26 -1.91
C SER A 430 -17.47 8.44 -3.43
N ILE A 431 -16.30 8.58 -4.07
CA ILE A 431 -16.18 8.68 -5.54
C ILE A 431 -16.77 7.42 -6.22
N ILE A 432 -16.46 6.22 -5.72
CA ILE A 432 -16.99 4.96 -6.24
C ILE A 432 -18.51 4.94 -6.12
N ASN A 433 -19.07 5.32 -4.98
CA ASN A 433 -20.52 5.38 -4.77
C ASN A 433 -21.19 6.41 -5.67
N ASP A 434 -20.58 7.57 -5.88
CA ASP A 434 -21.10 8.62 -6.77
C ASP A 434 -21.11 8.16 -8.24
N LEU A 435 -20.13 7.39 -8.68
CA LEU A 435 -20.10 6.79 -10.01
C LEU A 435 -21.17 5.71 -10.18
N ALA A 436 -21.34 4.84 -9.19
CA ALA A 436 -22.43 3.86 -9.17
C ALA A 436 -23.80 4.54 -9.19
N ALA A 437 -23.98 5.61 -8.41
CA ALA A 437 -25.24 6.40 -8.39
C ALA A 437 -25.55 7.03 -9.76
N LYS A 438 -24.52 7.30 -10.58
CA LYS A 438 -24.68 7.76 -11.97
C LYS A 438 -24.96 6.61 -12.97
N GLY A 439 -25.15 5.38 -12.49
CA GLY A 439 -25.45 4.19 -13.30
C GLY A 439 -24.23 3.50 -13.89
N VAL A 440 -23.01 3.83 -13.48
CA VAL A 440 -21.81 3.11 -13.91
C VAL A 440 -21.80 1.73 -13.24
N ALA A 441 -21.61 0.66 -14.03
CA ALA A 441 -21.37 -0.68 -13.51
C ALA A 441 -19.93 -0.78 -13.04
N ILE A 442 -19.70 -1.15 -11.79
CA ILE A 442 -18.36 -1.17 -11.17
C ILE A 442 -17.96 -2.59 -10.83
N ILE A 443 -16.74 -2.97 -11.20
CA ILE A 443 -16.09 -4.19 -10.74
C ILE A 443 -14.94 -3.78 -9.86
N MET A 444 -14.96 -4.16 -8.57
CA MET A 444 -13.95 -3.79 -7.60
C MET A 444 -13.20 -5.02 -7.11
N VAL A 445 -11.95 -5.15 -7.52
CA VAL A 445 -11.02 -6.16 -7.00
C VAL A 445 -10.34 -5.58 -5.76
N SER A 446 -10.39 -6.30 -4.65
CA SER A 446 -9.64 -5.92 -3.44
C SER A 446 -9.16 -7.16 -2.68
N SER A 447 -7.97 -7.05 -2.12
CA SER A 447 -7.39 -8.03 -1.18
C SER A 447 -7.85 -7.77 0.26
N GLU A 448 -8.39 -6.58 0.55
CA GLU A 448 -8.92 -6.22 1.86
C GLU A 448 -10.38 -6.69 1.99
N LEU A 449 -10.63 -7.82 2.68
CA LEU A 449 -11.99 -8.34 2.89
C LEU A 449 -12.97 -7.31 3.48
N PRO A 450 -12.59 -6.46 4.46
CA PRO A 450 -13.47 -5.42 4.95
C PRO A 450 -13.89 -4.40 3.89
N GLU A 451 -13.00 -4.10 2.90
CA GLU A 451 -13.32 -3.22 1.77
C GLU A 451 -14.35 -3.87 0.84
N VAL A 452 -14.12 -5.14 0.47
CA VAL A 452 -15.06 -5.91 -0.35
C VAL A 452 -16.44 -5.95 0.31
N LEU A 453 -16.50 -6.31 1.59
CA LEU A 453 -17.77 -6.41 2.34
C LEU A 453 -18.47 -5.06 2.51
N GLY A 454 -17.70 -3.98 2.72
CA GLY A 454 -18.25 -2.65 2.96
C GLY A 454 -18.75 -1.94 1.72
N MET A 455 -18.18 -2.22 0.54
CA MET A 455 -18.44 -1.49 -0.68
C MET A 455 -19.28 -2.24 -1.71
N SER A 456 -19.32 -3.59 -1.66
CA SER A 456 -19.95 -4.40 -2.69
C SER A 456 -21.44 -4.65 -2.42
N ASP A 457 -22.22 -4.80 -3.50
CA ASP A 457 -23.60 -5.28 -3.46
C ASP A 457 -23.66 -6.79 -3.55
N ARG A 458 -22.67 -7.38 -4.26
CA ARG A 458 -22.52 -8.81 -4.48
C ARG A 458 -21.02 -9.10 -4.60
N VAL A 459 -20.59 -10.29 -4.15
CA VAL A 459 -19.18 -10.69 -4.19
C VAL A 459 -19.00 -11.92 -5.07
N MET A 460 -18.10 -11.85 -6.04
CA MET A 460 -17.59 -12.97 -6.81
C MET A 460 -16.29 -13.47 -6.19
N VAL A 461 -16.21 -14.75 -5.87
CA VAL A 461 -14.99 -15.35 -5.31
C VAL A 461 -14.25 -16.15 -6.37
N VAL A 462 -12.97 -15.82 -6.54
CA VAL A 462 -12.07 -16.44 -7.52
C VAL A 462 -11.00 -17.26 -6.82
N ARG A 463 -10.72 -18.47 -7.32
CA ARG A 463 -9.63 -19.34 -6.88
C ARG A 463 -9.01 -20.04 -8.08
N GLU A 464 -7.68 -19.95 -8.22
CA GLU A 464 -6.91 -20.65 -9.27
C GLU A 464 -7.51 -20.45 -10.68
N GLY A 465 -7.88 -19.20 -11.00
CA GLY A 465 -8.46 -18.83 -12.29
C GLY A 465 -9.91 -19.28 -12.51
N LEU A 466 -10.59 -19.82 -11.49
CA LEU A 466 -11.98 -20.28 -11.57
C LEU A 466 -12.89 -19.45 -10.66
N VAL A 467 -14.09 -19.12 -11.13
CA VAL A 467 -15.15 -18.56 -10.29
C VAL A 467 -15.72 -19.67 -9.40
N ARG A 468 -15.60 -19.53 -8.10
CA ARG A 468 -16.08 -20.55 -7.12
C ARG A 468 -17.48 -20.29 -6.63
N GLY A 469 -17.96 -19.07 -6.73
CA GLY A 469 -19.31 -18.71 -6.34
C GLY A 469 -19.56 -17.22 -6.31
N PHE A 470 -20.81 -16.88 -6.13
CA PHE A 470 -21.29 -15.53 -5.89
C PHE A 470 -21.99 -15.49 -4.54
N LEU A 471 -21.75 -14.43 -3.77
CA LEU A 471 -22.41 -14.17 -2.52
C LEU A 471 -23.23 -12.89 -2.64
N SER A 472 -24.49 -12.92 -2.24
CA SER A 472 -25.30 -11.73 -2.05
C SER A 472 -24.72 -10.88 -0.92
N LYS A 473 -25.18 -9.66 -0.75
CA LYS A 473 -24.73 -8.78 0.34
C LYS A 473 -24.99 -9.39 1.73
N GLU A 474 -26.10 -10.11 1.87
CA GLU A 474 -26.53 -10.77 3.12
C GLU A 474 -25.68 -12.01 3.42
N GLU A 475 -25.26 -12.75 2.39
CA GLU A 475 -24.45 -13.97 2.51
C GLU A 475 -22.96 -13.67 2.64
N ALA A 476 -22.53 -12.48 2.18
CA ALA A 476 -21.13 -12.10 2.18
C ALA A 476 -20.65 -11.79 3.60
N ASN A 477 -19.76 -12.62 4.09
CA ASN A 477 -19.00 -12.43 5.32
C ASN A 477 -17.59 -13.00 5.13
N GLN A 478 -16.68 -12.71 6.05
CA GLN A 478 -15.28 -13.13 5.92
C GLN A 478 -15.15 -14.67 5.84
N GLU A 479 -15.96 -15.41 6.60
CA GLU A 479 -15.92 -16.87 6.66
C GLU A 479 -16.37 -17.49 5.32
N ASN A 480 -17.51 -17.06 4.78
CA ASN A 480 -18.04 -17.57 3.50
C ASN A 480 -17.10 -17.27 2.32
N ILE A 481 -16.52 -16.06 2.29
CA ILE A 481 -15.52 -15.72 1.27
C ILE A 481 -14.29 -16.62 1.38
N MET A 482 -13.78 -16.83 2.59
CA MET A 482 -12.60 -17.67 2.82
C MET A 482 -12.88 -19.16 2.53
N ILE A 483 -14.06 -19.70 2.86
CA ILE A 483 -14.46 -21.07 2.50
C ILE A 483 -14.36 -21.24 0.99
N LEU A 484 -14.99 -20.38 0.21
CA LEU A 484 -14.94 -20.44 -1.27
C LEU A 484 -13.52 -20.22 -1.81
N ALA A 485 -12.76 -19.27 -1.26
CA ALA A 485 -11.40 -18.97 -1.67
C ALA A 485 -10.40 -20.09 -1.38
N THR A 486 -10.66 -20.92 -0.38
CA THR A 486 -9.85 -22.10 -0.04
C THR A 486 -10.34 -23.39 -0.68
N GLY A 487 -11.52 -23.39 -1.32
CA GLY A 487 -12.10 -24.49 -2.10
C GLY A 487 -13.11 -25.35 -1.35
N GLY A 488 -13.59 -24.88 -0.21
CA GLY A 488 -14.75 -25.46 0.48
C GLY A 488 -16.06 -25.13 -0.22
N ASN A 489 -17.14 -25.79 0.22
CA ASN A 489 -18.52 -25.54 -0.21
C ASN A 489 -19.32 -24.95 0.94
N LEU A 490 -20.17 -23.96 0.65
CA LEU A 490 -21.00 -23.29 1.67
C LEU A 490 -22.12 -24.19 2.27
N ASN A 491 -22.32 -25.37 1.68
CA ASN A 491 -23.38 -26.31 2.08
C ASN A 491 -22.83 -27.54 2.88
N GLU A 492 -21.58 -27.54 3.25
CA GLU A 492 -20.94 -28.48 4.16
C GLU A 492 -20.66 -27.81 5.51
#